data_a53a189cf01749d174ed107eb25e5fe9
#
_entry.id   a53a189cf01749d174ed107eb25e5fe9
#
_cell.length_a   1.000
_cell.length_b   1.000
_cell.length_c   1.000
_cell.angle_alpha   90.00
_cell.angle_beta   90.00
_cell.angle_gamma   90.00
#
_symmetry.space_group_name_H-M   'P 1'
#
loop_
_entity.id
_entity.type
_entity.pdbx_description
1 polymer ?
#
loop_
_entity_poly.entity_id
_entity_poly.type
_entity_poly.pdbx_seq_one_letter_code
_entity_poly.pdbx_strand_id
1 'polypeptide(L)'
;MPQTDIDIIHIFLNAGIVVQLVLLLLVFFSITSWAIILIKMRYIGKAYKESAQFIDFFWKSRDLSNAFVKAKQLDASPIARIFRMGYLELKKLSQSGLSVSMPLPSASDTPSLGTKTSGIENVKRTLRRAINTEMTRLTQMVPFLATTGNTTPFIGWFGTGWGNMNSCRSNGLKGSGNLGGV
;
A
#
# COMPACT_ATOMS: atom_id res chain seq x y z
N MET A 1 19.05 47.82 -10.85
CA MET A 1 19.28 46.37 -10.68
C MET A 1 18.22 45.67 -11.48
N PRO A 2 18.53 44.99 -12.59
CA PRO A 2 17.52 44.25 -13.36
C PRO A 2 17.09 43.05 -12.52
N GLN A 3 15.82 43.03 -12.20
CA GLN A 3 15.19 41.86 -11.62
C GLN A 3 15.18 40.77 -12.69
N THR A 4 16.06 39.80 -12.54
CA THR A 4 15.98 38.54 -13.25
C THR A 4 14.90 37.68 -12.58
N ASP A 5 13.66 38.15 -12.69
CA ASP A 5 12.55 37.21 -12.57
C ASP A 5 12.69 36.28 -13.76
N ILE A 6 13.42 35.21 -13.52
CA ILE A 6 13.46 34.07 -14.45
C ILE A 6 12.03 33.55 -14.45
N ASP A 7 11.26 34.02 -15.44
CA ASP A 7 9.90 33.53 -15.66
C ASP A 7 9.98 32.06 -16.05
N ILE A 8 10.04 31.21 -15.01
CA ILE A 8 10.06 29.76 -15.15
C ILE A 8 8.89 29.32 -16.02
N ILE A 9 7.76 30.03 -15.91
CA ILE A 9 6.56 29.84 -16.73
C ILE A 9 6.85 30.15 -18.21
N HIS A 10 7.60 31.18 -18.49
CA HIS A 10 7.95 31.59 -19.87
C HIS A 10 8.92 30.59 -20.51
N ILE A 11 9.88 30.06 -19.73
CA ILE A 11 10.78 28.98 -20.17
C ILE A 11 10.00 27.72 -20.44
N PHE A 12 9.02 27.37 -19.56
CA PHE A 12 8.15 26.23 -19.75
C PHE A 12 7.29 26.33 -21.03
N LEU A 13 6.69 27.49 -21.28
CA LEU A 13 5.84 27.71 -22.46
C LEU A 13 6.63 27.73 -23.78
N ASN A 14 7.91 28.17 -23.77
CA ASN A 14 8.78 28.11 -24.92
C ASN A 14 9.52 26.80 -25.13
N ALA A 15 9.43 25.87 -24.18
CA ALA A 15 9.95 24.53 -24.35
C ALA A 15 9.16 23.79 -25.43
N GLY A 16 9.83 22.96 -26.21
CA GLY A 16 9.16 22.12 -27.23
C GLY A 16 8.07 21.25 -26.61
N ILE A 17 7.02 20.94 -27.36
CA ILE A 17 5.86 20.16 -26.94
C ILE A 17 6.24 18.87 -26.20
N VAL A 18 7.28 18.17 -26.67
CA VAL A 18 7.77 16.93 -26.04
C VAL A 18 8.29 17.17 -24.63
N VAL A 19 9.06 18.24 -24.43
CA VAL A 19 9.60 18.62 -23.11
C VAL A 19 8.47 19.02 -22.17
N GLN A 20 7.48 19.78 -22.64
CA GLN A 20 6.29 20.13 -21.84
C GLN A 20 5.53 18.88 -21.38
N LEU A 21 5.34 17.91 -22.29
CA LEU A 21 4.63 16.67 -22.00
C LEU A 21 5.39 15.83 -20.96
N VAL A 22 6.71 15.73 -21.07
CA VAL A 22 7.58 15.06 -20.10
C VAL A 22 7.48 15.71 -18.71
N LEU A 23 7.57 17.03 -18.65
CA LEU A 23 7.46 17.78 -17.39
C LEU A 23 6.10 17.61 -16.75
N LEU A 24 5.01 17.68 -17.52
CA LEU A 24 3.65 17.47 -17.04
C LEU A 24 3.47 16.05 -16.48
N LEU A 25 4.01 15.04 -17.17
CA LEU A 25 3.99 13.66 -16.71
C LEU A 25 4.74 13.48 -15.37
N LEU A 26 5.92 14.11 -15.23
CA LEU A 26 6.69 14.06 -13.99
C LEU A 26 5.97 14.74 -12.84
N VAL A 27 5.33 15.89 -13.08
CA VAL A 27 4.51 16.59 -12.08
C VAL A 27 3.32 15.71 -11.66
N PHE A 28 2.65 15.08 -12.60
CA PHE A 28 1.56 14.15 -12.33
C PHE A 28 2.02 12.98 -11.44
N PHE A 29 3.16 12.35 -11.76
CA PHE A 29 3.73 11.29 -10.94
C PHE A 29 4.13 11.79 -9.55
N SER A 30 4.67 12.99 -9.45
CA SER A 30 5.02 13.62 -8.17
C SER A 30 3.80 13.79 -7.28
N ILE A 31 2.74 14.41 -7.78
CA ILE A 31 1.50 14.64 -7.02
C ILE A 31 0.87 13.32 -6.60
N THR A 32 0.79 12.35 -7.52
CA THR A 32 0.21 11.02 -7.23
C THR A 32 1.01 10.29 -6.16
N SER A 33 2.34 10.30 -6.25
CA SER A 33 3.23 9.67 -5.27
C SER A 33 3.06 10.30 -3.88
N TRP A 34 3.02 11.62 -3.78
CA TRP A 34 2.77 12.33 -2.52
C TRP A 34 1.41 12.00 -1.93
N ALA A 35 0.36 11.96 -2.76
CA ALA A 35 -0.97 11.58 -2.31
C ALA A 35 -0.99 10.17 -1.72
N ILE A 36 -0.38 9.19 -2.41
CA ILE A 36 -0.29 7.80 -1.93
C ILE A 36 0.49 7.72 -0.61
N ILE A 37 1.64 8.40 -0.51
CA ILE A 37 2.48 8.41 0.71
C ILE A 37 1.68 8.95 1.89
N LEU A 38 1.02 10.10 1.74
CA LEU A 38 0.26 10.73 2.82
C LEU A 38 -0.92 9.86 3.29
N ILE A 39 -1.68 9.30 2.35
CA ILE A 39 -2.80 8.40 2.67
C ILE A 39 -2.29 7.16 3.40
N LYS A 40 -1.21 6.54 2.92
CA LYS A 40 -0.62 5.33 3.54
C LYS A 40 -0.05 5.61 4.92
N MET A 41 0.63 6.73 5.10
CA MET A 41 1.20 7.11 6.40
C MET A 41 0.11 7.26 7.46
N ARG A 42 -1.01 7.91 7.11
CA ARG A 42 -2.16 8.05 8.02
C ARG A 42 -2.84 6.71 8.28
N TYR A 43 -3.02 5.89 7.25
CA TYR A 43 -3.63 4.57 7.38
C TYR A 43 -2.80 3.64 8.27
N ILE A 44 -1.49 3.53 8.01
CA ILE A 44 -0.58 2.67 8.79
C ILE A 44 -0.47 3.17 10.24
N GLY A 45 -0.37 4.48 10.46
CA GLY A 45 -0.33 5.06 11.80
C GLY A 45 -1.57 4.72 12.63
N LYS A 46 -2.76 4.82 12.02
CA LYS A 46 -4.02 4.44 12.66
C LYS A 46 -4.09 2.92 12.90
N ALA A 47 -3.72 2.12 11.90
CA ALA A 47 -3.69 0.66 11.99
C ALA A 47 -2.77 0.18 13.12
N TYR A 48 -1.59 0.77 13.27
CA TYR A 48 -0.64 0.46 14.33
C TYR A 48 -1.20 0.80 15.72
N LYS A 49 -1.74 2.00 15.88
CA LYS A 49 -2.32 2.45 17.15
C LYS A 49 -3.48 1.57 17.60
N GLU A 50 -4.41 1.28 16.72
CA GLU A 50 -5.55 0.40 17.03
C GLU A 50 -5.11 -1.05 17.27
N SER A 51 -4.08 -1.53 16.56
CA SER A 51 -3.54 -2.87 16.80
C SER A 51 -2.89 -2.99 18.16
N ALA A 52 -2.13 -1.99 18.59
CA ALA A 52 -1.54 -1.98 19.93
C ALA A 52 -2.62 -1.98 21.02
N GLN A 53 -3.68 -1.17 20.85
CA GLN A 53 -4.82 -1.16 21.79
C GLN A 53 -5.54 -2.51 21.83
N PHE A 54 -5.70 -3.17 20.69
CA PHE A 54 -6.35 -4.48 20.64
C PHE A 54 -5.51 -5.56 21.33
N ILE A 55 -4.20 -5.58 21.10
CA ILE A 55 -3.28 -6.54 21.72
C ILE A 55 -3.28 -6.37 23.24
N ASP A 56 -3.18 -5.13 23.74
CA ASP A 56 -3.21 -4.86 25.18
C ASP A 56 -4.54 -5.31 25.82
N PHE A 57 -5.65 -5.01 25.18
CA PHE A 57 -6.97 -5.47 25.63
C PHE A 57 -7.09 -6.99 25.59
N PHE A 58 -6.61 -7.64 24.53
CA PHE A 58 -6.69 -9.08 24.34
C PHE A 58 -5.96 -9.85 25.46
N TRP A 59 -4.77 -9.43 25.84
CA TRP A 59 -4.01 -10.05 26.93
C TRP A 59 -4.59 -9.80 28.30
N LYS A 60 -5.31 -8.71 28.50
CA LYS A 60 -6.02 -8.40 29.76
C LYS A 60 -7.37 -9.11 29.85
N SER A 61 -7.99 -9.42 28.72
CA SER A 61 -9.29 -10.06 28.64
C SER A 61 -9.12 -11.58 28.77
N ARG A 62 -9.85 -12.19 29.71
CA ARG A 62 -9.93 -13.65 29.85
C ARG A 62 -10.97 -14.30 28.94
N ASP A 63 -11.81 -13.49 28.30
CA ASP A 63 -12.95 -13.94 27.51
C ASP A 63 -12.80 -13.52 26.04
N LEU A 64 -12.81 -14.51 25.16
CA LEU A 64 -12.75 -14.31 23.71
C LEU A 64 -13.97 -13.57 23.15
N SER A 65 -15.12 -13.66 23.82
CA SER A 65 -16.34 -12.94 23.41
C SER A 65 -16.18 -11.44 23.59
N ASN A 66 -15.65 -11.00 24.72
CA ASN A 66 -15.34 -9.59 25.00
C ASN A 66 -14.28 -9.05 24.04
N ALA A 67 -13.25 -9.86 23.74
CA ALA A 67 -12.24 -9.51 22.74
C ALA A 67 -12.87 -9.35 21.34
N PHE A 68 -13.85 -10.14 20.97
CA PHE A 68 -14.57 -10.02 19.70
C PHE A 68 -15.39 -8.72 19.62
N VAL A 69 -16.06 -8.33 20.70
CA VAL A 69 -16.79 -7.04 20.76
C VAL A 69 -15.82 -5.87 20.59
N LYS A 70 -14.68 -5.93 21.28
CA LYS A 70 -13.64 -4.91 21.15
C LYS A 70 -13.04 -4.88 19.75
N ALA A 71 -12.80 -6.04 19.14
CA ALA A 71 -12.30 -6.15 17.78
C ALA A 71 -13.23 -5.52 16.73
N LYS A 72 -14.55 -5.48 16.98
CA LYS A 72 -15.52 -4.79 16.11
C LYS A 72 -15.41 -3.26 16.17
N GLN A 73 -14.91 -2.70 17.25
CA GLN A 73 -14.74 -1.25 17.42
C GLN A 73 -13.45 -0.74 16.80
N LEU A 74 -12.49 -1.62 16.53
CA LEU A 74 -11.16 -1.30 16.02
C LEU A 74 -11.01 -1.72 14.55
N ASP A 75 -11.79 -1.11 13.68
CA ASP A 75 -11.86 -1.50 12.26
C ASP A 75 -10.58 -1.18 11.47
N ALA A 76 -9.76 -0.24 11.90
CA ALA A 76 -8.49 0.04 11.25
C ALA A 76 -7.38 -0.96 11.64
N SER A 77 -7.56 -1.74 12.71
CA SER A 77 -6.59 -2.73 13.16
C SER A 77 -6.60 -4.00 12.29
N PRO A 78 -5.52 -4.33 11.57
CA PRO A 78 -5.39 -5.60 10.86
C PRO A 78 -5.51 -6.81 11.78
N ILE A 79 -4.90 -6.71 12.97
CA ILE A 79 -4.90 -7.79 13.97
C ILE A 79 -6.32 -8.06 14.48
N ALA A 80 -7.10 -7.02 14.77
CA ALA A 80 -8.49 -7.17 15.19
C ALA A 80 -9.35 -7.82 14.09
N ARG A 81 -9.12 -7.47 12.82
CA ARG A 81 -9.82 -8.10 11.68
C ARG A 81 -9.47 -9.58 11.51
N ILE A 82 -8.19 -9.93 11.61
CA ILE A 82 -7.73 -11.33 11.57
C ILE A 82 -8.36 -12.13 12.72
N PHE A 83 -8.34 -11.57 13.93
CA PHE A 83 -8.97 -12.20 15.10
C PHE A 83 -10.47 -12.42 14.89
N ARG A 84 -11.20 -11.43 14.36
CA ARG A 84 -12.65 -11.57 14.05
C ARG A 84 -12.93 -12.75 13.14
N MET A 85 -12.13 -12.92 12.06
CA MET A 85 -12.29 -14.04 11.13
C MET A 85 -12.03 -15.39 11.80
N GLY A 86 -10.97 -15.49 12.60
CA GLY A 86 -10.66 -16.71 13.35
C GLY A 86 -11.73 -17.04 14.39
N TYR A 87 -12.22 -16.04 15.13
CA TYR A 87 -13.28 -16.23 16.11
C TYR A 87 -14.60 -16.70 15.51
N LEU A 88 -14.99 -16.15 14.35
CA LEU A 88 -16.20 -16.58 13.65
C LEU A 88 -16.09 -18.03 13.18
N GLU A 89 -14.93 -18.45 12.71
CA GLU A 89 -14.71 -19.84 12.31
C GLU A 89 -14.73 -20.78 13.52
N LEU A 90 -14.10 -20.39 14.62
CA LEU A 90 -14.15 -21.13 15.87
C LEU A 90 -15.59 -21.28 16.40
N LYS A 91 -16.39 -20.21 16.30
CA LYS A 91 -17.81 -20.24 16.71
C LYS A 91 -18.64 -21.17 15.82
N LYS A 92 -18.40 -21.20 14.51
CA LYS A 92 -19.06 -22.17 13.61
C LYS A 92 -18.75 -23.61 14.00
N LEU A 93 -17.49 -23.91 14.31
CA LEU A 93 -17.10 -25.26 14.75
C LEU A 93 -17.77 -25.66 16.03
N SER A 94 -17.89 -24.75 17.01
CA SER A 94 -18.59 -25.05 18.27
C SER A 94 -20.08 -25.30 18.07
N GLN A 95 -20.72 -24.60 17.13
CA GLN A 95 -22.14 -24.77 16.78
C GLN A 95 -22.40 -26.04 15.97
N SER A 96 -21.40 -26.54 15.23
CA SER A 96 -21.52 -27.76 14.42
C SER A 96 -21.36 -29.05 15.24
N GLY A 97 -21.39 -28.98 16.56
CA GLY A 97 -21.27 -30.12 17.45
C GLY A 97 -19.85 -30.70 17.57
N LEU A 98 -18.88 -30.05 16.96
CA LEU A 98 -17.47 -30.35 17.12
C LEU A 98 -16.97 -29.59 18.37
N SER A 99 -17.35 -30.10 19.55
CA SER A 99 -16.91 -29.55 20.83
C SER A 99 -15.39 -29.50 20.89
N VAL A 100 -14.83 -28.33 20.84
CA VAL A 100 -13.47 -28.06 21.30
C VAL A 100 -13.53 -28.01 22.83
N SER A 101 -13.80 -29.15 23.46
CA SER A 101 -13.60 -29.31 24.90
C SER A 101 -12.10 -29.38 25.15
N MET A 102 -11.57 -28.43 25.93
CA MET A 102 -10.28 -28.60 26.59
C MET A 102 -10.27 -29.97 27.29
N PRO A 103 -9.17 -30.70 27.19
CA PRO A 103 -9.11 -32.07 27.74
C PRO A 103 -9.15 -32.02 29.27
N LEU A 104 -10.32 -32.35 29.88
CA LEU A 104 -10.34 -32.94 31.19
C LEU A 104 -10.22 -34.46 30.96
N PRO A 105 -9.37 -35.18 31.70
CA PRO A 105 -9.20 -36.59 31.53
C PRO A 105 -10.41 -37.32 32.17
N SER A 106 -11.41 -37.69 31.37
CA SER A 106 -12.42 -38.63 31.74
C SER A 106 -12.52 -39.69 30.65
N ALA A 107 -12.21 -40.89 31.03
CA ALA A 107 -12.23 -42.08 30.21
C ALA A 107 -13.64 -42.37 29.65
N SER A 108 -13.65 -42.98 28.46
CA SER A 108 -14.80 -43.51 27.71
C SER A 108 -15.58 -42.50 26.88
N ASP A 109 -15.14 -42.30 25.68
CA ASP A 109 -15.85 -42.37 24.40
C ASP A 109 -14.93 -41.84 23.30
N THR A 110 -14.60 -42.68 22.34
CA THR A 110 -13.73 -42.36 21.21
C THR A 110 -14.42 -41.46 20.19
N PRO A 111 -14.28 -40.12 20.29
CA PRO A 111 -14.58 -39.27 19.17
C PRO A 111 -13.33 -39.27 18.26
N SER A 112 -13.53 -39.68 17.01
CA SER A 112 -12.47 -39.86 16.03
C SER A 112 -11.49 -38.69 16.02
N LEU A 113 -10.23 -38.95 16.33
CA LEU A 113 -9.11 -38.03 16.34
C LEU A 113 -9.03 -37.17 15.04
N GLY A 114 -9.53 -37.74 13.93
CA GLY A 114 -9.57 -37.10 12.61
C GLY A 114 -10.47 -35.85 12.51
N THR A 115 -11.61 -35.81 13.24
CA THR A 115 -12.59 -34.72 13.11
C THR A 115 -12.17 -33.47 13.89
N LYS A 116 -11.51 -33.66 15.05
CA LYS A 116 -10.96 -32.56 15.86
C LYS A 116 -9.78 -31.90 15.13
N THR A 117 -8.91 -32.68 14.52
CA THR A 117 -7.76 -32.21 13.75
C THR A 117 -8.21 -31.38 12.51
N SER A 118 -9.28 -31.84 11.85
CA SER A 118 -9.88 -31.13 10.71
C SER A 118 -10.42 -29.74 11.10
N GLY A 119 -11.06 -29.60 12.26
CA GLY A 119 -11.58 -28.32 12.74
C GLY A 119 -10.49 -27.31 13.03
N ILE A 120 -9.42 -27.69 13.71
CA ILE A 120 -8.28 -26.84 14.00
C ILE A 120 -7.56 -26.40 12.69
N GLU A 121 -7.42 -27.32 11.74
CA GLU A 121 -6.82 -27.03 10.45
C GLU A 121 -7.66 -26.03 9.64
N ASN A 122 -8.98 -26.07 9.72
CA ASN A 122 -9.86 -25.10 9.09
C ASN A 122 -9.69 -23.70 9.69
N VAL A 123 -9.60 -23.56 11.01
CA VAL A 123 -9.32 -22.28 11.68
C VAL A 123 -7.96 -21.75 11.23
N LYS A 124 -6.93 -22.60 11.23
CA LYS A 124 -5.58 -22.22 10.79
C LYS A 124 -5.56 -21.74 9.33
N ARG A 125 -6.29 -22.42 8.45
CA ARG A 125 -6.44 -22.02 7.03
C ARG A 125 -7.15 -20.68 6.90
N THR A 126 -8.21 -20.46 7.66
CA THR A 126 -8.96 -19.19 7.67
C THR A 126 -8.08 -18.04 8.17
N LEU A 127 -7.34 -18.24 9.25
CA LEU A 127 -6.38 -17.25 9.77
C LEU A 127 -5.29 -16.93 8.75
N ARG A 128 -4.74 -17.93 8.07
CA ARG A 128 -3.72 -17.73 7.03
C ARG A 128 -4.27 -16.90 5.85
N ARG A 129 -5.52 -17.18 5.42
CA ARG A 129 -6.19 -16.36 4.39
C ARG A 129 -6.41 -14.93 4.87
N ALA A 130 -6.85 -14.74 6.11
CA ALA A 130 -7.05 -13.43 6.71
C ALA A 130 -5.73 -12.63 6.76
N ILE A 131 -4.63 -13.26 7.17
CA ILE A 131 -3.29 -12.64 7.18
C ILE A 131 -2.88 -12.20 5.77
N ASN A 132 -3.01 -13.07 4.77
CA ASN A 132 -2.66 -12.74 3.40
C ASN A 132 -3.50 -11.58 2.86
N THR A 133 -4.79 -11.56 3.15
CA THR A 133 -5.69 -10.46 2.76
C THR A 133 -5.26 -9.14 3.40
N GLU A 134 -4.94 -9.13 4.69
CA GLU A 134 -4.49 -7.92 5.38
C GLU A 134 -3.10 -7.46 4.91
N MET A 135 -2.19 -8.39 4.63
CA MET A 135 -0.89 -8.08 4.01
C MET A 135 -1.08 -7.41 2.66
N THR A 136 -1.93 -7.95 1.80
CA THR A 136 -2.25 -7.35 0.49
C THR A 136 -2.79 -5.93 0.64
N ARG A 137 -3.68 -5.68 1.61
CA ARG A 137 -4.20 -4.33 1.90
C ARG A 137 -3.11 -3.36 2.35
N LEU A 138 -2.20 -3.82 3.20
CA LEU A 138 -1.09 -3.01 3.70
C LEU A 138 -0.08 -2.67 2.59
N THR A 139 0.19 -3.59 1.68
CA THR A 139 1.15 -3.42 0.59
C THR A 139 0.54 -2.87 -0.69
N GLN A 140 -0.78 -2.74 -0.76
CA GLN A 140 -1.48 -2.17 -1.91
C GLN A 140 -0.91 -0.78 -2.27
N MET A 141 -0.71 -0.50 -3.56
CA MET A 141 -0.09 0.72 -4.11
C MET A 141 1.42 0.88 -3.89
N VAL A 142 2.07 0.04 -3.07
CA VAL A 142 3.53 0.04 -2.94
C VAL A 142 4.22 -0.31 -4.27
N PRO A 143 3.74 -1.30 -5.05
CA PRO A 143 4.32 -1.58 -6.38
C PRO A 143 4.26 -0.39 -7.32
N PHE A 144 3.21 0.42 -7.28
CA PHE A 144 3.12 1.65 -8.09
C PHE A 144 4.23 2.66 -7.72
N LEU A 145 4.47 2.88 -6.43
CA LEU A 145 5.55 3.76 -5.99
C LEU A 145 6.92 3.25 -6.44
N ALA A 146 7.16 1.95 -6.34
CA ALA A 146 8.41 1.34 -6.77
C ALA A 146 8.62 1.51 -8.30
N THR A 147 7.59 1.25 -9.09
CA THR A 147 7.65 1.44 -10.54
C THR A 147 7.88 2.90 -10.92
N THR A 148 7.16 3.83 -10.28
CA THR A 148 7.33 5.27 -10.50
C THR A 148 8.75 5.72 -10.14
N GLY A 149 9.28 5.27 -8.98
CA GLY A 149 10.64 5.59 -8.54
C GLY A 149 11.71 5.11 -9.52
N ASN A 150 11.54 3.92 -10.08
CA ASN A 150 12.50 3.35 -11.03
C ASN A 150 12.39 3.98 -12.44
N THR A 151 11.19 4.35 -12.90
CA THR A 151 10.98 4.90 -14.26
C THR A 151 11.23 6.40 -14.35
N THR A 152 11.01 7.15 -13.29
CA THR A 152 11.16 8.62 -13.27
C THR A 152 12.54 9.11 -13.75
N PRO A 153 13.68 8.55 -13.33
CA PRO A 153 15.00 8.97 -13.83
C PRO A 153 15.15 8.81 -15.34
N PHE A 154 14.64 7.73 -15.90
CA PHE A 154 14.72 7.46 -17.35
C PHE A 154 13.88 8.45 -18.16
N ILE A 155 12.68 8.77 -17.66
CA ILE A 155 11.81 9.78 -18.26
C ILE A 155 12.50 11.16 -18.21
N GLY A 156 13.15 11.51 -17.10
CA GLY A 156 13.92 12.74 -16.96
C GLY A 156 15.10 12.81 -17.95
N TRP A 157 15.88 11.74 -18.07
CA TRP A 157 16.99 11.67 -19.03
C TRP A 157 16.50 11.78 -20.47
N PHE A 158 15.42 11.10 -20.80
CA PHE A 158 14.81 11.24 -22.13
C PHE A 158 14.41 12.70 -22.40
N GLY A 159 13.76 13.37 -21.45
CA GLY A 159 13.35 14.77 -21.58
C GLY A 159 14.53 15.72 -21.78
N THR A 160 15.62 15.55 -21.02
CA THR A 160 16.84 16.37 -21.17
C THR A 160 17.56 16.10 -22.48
N GLY A 161 17.68 14.84 -22.89
CA GLY A 161 18.28 14.45 -24.18
C GLY A 161 17.53 15.05 -25.36
N TRP A 162 16.20 14.93 -25.35
CA TRP A 162 15.33 15.52 -26.37
C TRP A 162 15.41 17.05 -26.39
N GLY A 163 15.41 17.70 -25.22
CA GLY A 163 15.56 19.14 -25.08
C GLY A 163 16.88 19.64 -25.67
N ASN A 164 17.99 18.98 -25.34
CA ASN A 164 19.31 19.29 -25.88
C ASN A 164 19.36 19.16 -27.42
N MET A 165 18.81 18.07 -27.96
CA MET A 165 18.75 17.85 -29.41
C MET A 165 17.96 18.95 -30.12
N ASN A 166 16.82 19.36 -29.55
CA ASN A 166 16.00 20.44 -30.12
C ASN A 166 16.70 21.82 -30.06
N SER A 167 17.43 22.08 -28.97
CA SER A 167 18.23 23.31 -28.82
C SER A 167 19.38 23.34 -29.81
N CYS A 168 20.11 22.28 -30.02
CA CYS A 168 21.16 22.16 -31.02
C CYS A 168 20.63 22.39 -32.45
N ARG A 169 19.47 21.79 -32.76
CA ARG A 169 18.81 21.99 -34.06
C ARG A 169 18.41 23.47 -34.29
N SER A 170 17.83 24.10 -33.29
CA SER A 170 17.41 25.51 -33.35
C SER A 170 18.62 26.46 -33.54
N ASN A 171 19.72 26.21 -32.83
CA ASN A 171 20.95 27.00 -32.96
C ASN A 171 21.66 26.76 -34.29
N GLY A 172 21.65 25.54 -34.82
CA GLY A 172 22.20 25.22 -36.15
C GLY A 172 21.48 25.97 -37.28
N LEU A 173 20.15 26.06 -37.20
CA LEU A 173 19.34 26.80 -38.16
C LEU A 173 19.56 28.33 -38.09
N LYS A 174 19.80 28.88 -36.89
CA LYS A 174 20.14 30.30 -36.71
C LYS A 174 21.57 30.64 -37.12
N GLY A 175 22.51 29.71 -36.91
CA GLY A 175 23.93 29.90 -37.29
C GLY A 175 24.15 29.83 -38.80
N SER A 176 23.39 29.05 -39.55
CA SER A 176 23.50 28.97 -41.01
C SER A 176 22.93 30.20 -41.73
N GLY A 177 22.05 30.97 -41.08
CA GLY A 177 21.52 32.21 -41.62
C GLY A 177 22.49 33.39 -41.55
N ASN A 178 23.58 33.32 -40.76
CA ASN A 178 24.53 34.41 -40.59
C ASN A 178 25.81 34.25 -41.41
N LEU A 179 25.98 33.16 -42.15
CA LEU A 179 27.13 32.94 -43.05
C LEU A 179 26.85 33.32 -44.51
N GLY A 180 25.66 33.84 -44.82
CA GLY A 180 25.28 34.28 -46.17
C GLY A 180 25.31 35.78 -46.41
N GLY A 181 25.95 36.56 -45.51
CA GLY A 181 26.02 38.00 -45.58
C GLY A 181 27.46 38.52 -45.47
N VAL A 182 28.33 38.14 -46.42
CA VAL A 182 29.58 38.86 -46.75
C VAL A 182 29.68 38.95 -48.26
#